data_aa58421487b95542fda9121b9de39594
#
_entry.id   aa58421487b95542fda9121b9de39594
#
_cell.length_a   1.000
_cell.length_b   1.000
_cell.length_c   1.000
_cell.angle_alpha   90.00
_cell.angle_beta   90.00
_cell.angle_gamma   90.00
#
_symmetry.space_group_name_H-M   'P 1'
#
loop_
_entity.id
_entity.type
_entity.pdbx_description
1 polymer ?
#
loop_
_entity_poly.entity_id
_entity_poly.type
_entity_poly.pdbx_seq_one_letter_code
_entity_poly.pdbx_strand_id
1 'polypeptide(L)'
;MIDYSISKRLFFYQLFSIVTIISFSLPATCSADVRDFVEKYHNSQIDPDNLQRIKQFDHLITYFTGFAYFKPNHIVSPDFVKALIIAESSADPKAKSQKDARGLAQITIGTAKEAALSLVQTGVNFKYIDENQLKDLRPDNLYDPAINILLSCFLIAKYNYRYNGKIELVLTAWNAGENTESLENNSPASYFETENLIGKVNGYYLYFLNNR
;
A
#
# COMPACT_ATOMS: atom_id res chain seq x y z
N MET A 1 12.48 8.06 -31.39
CA MET A 1 12.11 6.64 -31.52
C MET A 1 13.07 5.87 -30.60
N ILE A 2 12.68 5.67 -29.36
CA ILE A 2 13.49 4.98 -28.35
C ILE A 2 12.78 3.66 -28.09
N ASP A 3 13.44 2.58 -28.50
CA ASP A 3 12.96 1.20 -28.42
C ASP A 3 13.11 0.69 -26.97
N TYR A 4 12.00 0.48 -26.25
CA TYR A 4 11.97 -0.12 -24.93
C TYR A 4 11.75 -1.63 -25.05
N SER A 5 12.80 -2.33 -25.49
CA SER A 5 12.86 -3.78 -25.34
C SER A 5 13.08 -4.14 -23.88
N ILE A 6 12.03 -4.58 -23.20
CA ILE A 6 12.09 -5.11 -21.82
C ILE A 6 12.68 -6.53 -21.92
N SER A 7 13.99 -6.62 -21.79
CA SER A 7 14.73 -7.88 -21.67
C SER A 7 14.46 -8.51 -20.31
N LYS A 8 13.75 -9.65 -20.29
CA LYS A 8 13.70 -10.56 -19.14
C LYS A 8 15.09 -11.17 -18.93
N ARG A 9 15.91 -10.56 -18.09
CA ARG A 9 17.10 -11.20 -17.54
C ARG A 9 16.79 -11.71 -16.15
N LEU A 10 16.65 -13.04 -16.01
CA LEU A 10 16.81 -13.73 -14.75
C LEU A 10 18.27 -13.52 -14.30
N PHE A 11 18.49 -12.72 -13.29
CA PHE A 11 19.72 -12.68 -12.55
C PHE A 11 19.47 -13.30 -11.17
N PHE A 12 20.07 -14.47 -10.96
CA PHE A 12 20.30 -15.02 -9.63
C PHE A 12 21.28 -14.09 -8.90
N TYR A 13 20.77 -13.30 -7.98
CA TYR A 13 21.60 -12.64 -6.99
C TYR A 13 21.49 -13.37 -5.66
N GLN A 14 22.62 -13.90 -5.21
CA GLN A 14 22.80 -14.32 -3.82
C GLN A 14 22.43 -13.15 -2.90
N LEU A 15 21.38 -13.35 -2.11
CA LEU A 15 21.00 -12.45 -1.05
C LEU A 15 22.08 -12.44 0.03
N PHE A 16 22.90 -11.40 0.06
CA PHE A 16 23.40 -10.90 1.31
C PHE A 16 22.25 -10.15 1.97
N SER A 17 21.54 -10.81 2.87
CA SER A 17 20.55 -10.17 3.72
C SER A 17 21.29 -9.28 4.70
N ILE A 18 21.47 -8.01 4.34
CA ILE A 18 21.64 -6.98 5.35
C ILE A 18 20.26 -6.86 5.98
N VAL A 19 20.05 -7.55 7.09
CA VAL A 19 18.99 -7.22 8.05
C VAL A 19 19.38 -5.87 8.61
N THR A 20 19.02 -4.80 7.89
CA THR A 20 18.94 -3.49 8.51
C THR A 20 17.78 -3.63 9.50
N ILE A 21 18.12 -3.85 10.77
CA ILE A 21 17.22 -3.56 11.87
C ILE A 21 16.95 -2.06 11.70
N ILE A 22 15.84 -1.74 11.02
CA ILE A 22 15.30 -0.38 11.01
C ILE A 22 14.82 -0.20 12.45
N SER A 23 15.73 0.21 13.31
CA SER A 23 15.32 0.83 14.56
C SER A 23 14.49 2.04 14.12
N PHE A 24 13.20 1.94 14.36
CA PHE A 24 12.23 2.99 14.10
C PHE A 24 12.60 4.17 15.02
N SER A 25 13.59 4.96 14.62
CA SER A 25 13.80 6.27 15.20
C SER A 25 12.75 7.18 14.57
N LEU A 26 11.53 7.17 15.16
CA LEU A 26 10.55 8.19 14.86
C LEU A 26 11.24 9.55 15.02
N PRO A 27 11.14 10.46 14.03
CA PRO A 27 11.70 11.80 14.18
C PRO A 27 11.13 12.43 15.46
N ALA A 28 11.91 13.30 16.10
CA ALA A 28 11.54 13.95 17.36
C ALA A 28 10.21 14.75 17.32
N THR A 29 9.66 14.93 16.11
CA THR A 29 8.40 15.64 15.82
C THR A 29 7.19 14.72 15.70
N CYS A 30 7.33 13.38 15.91
CA CYS A 30 6.18 12.48 15.91
C CYS A 30 5.30 12.80 17.13
N SER A 31 3.99 12.92 16.93
CA SER A 31 3.05 13.14 18.04
C SER A 31 3.14 11.98 19.05
N ALA A 32 2.90 12.24 20.33
CA ALA A 32 2.87 11.22 21.35
C ALA A 32 1.85 10.11 20.98
N ASP A 33 0.74 10.52 20.39
CA ASP A 33 -0.38 9.64 20.01
C ASP A 33 0.02 8.59 18.93
N VAL A 34 0.80 8.99 17.92
CA VAL A 34 1.32 8.02 16.92
C VAL A 34 2.22 6.98 17.59
N ARG A 35 3.07 7.39 18.54
CA ARG A 35 3.96 6.47 19.27
C ARG A 35 3.16 5.49 20.10
N ASP A 36 2.12 5.95 20.78
CA ASP A 36 1.25 5.11 21.61
C ASP A 36 0.58 4.04 20.75
N PHE A 37 0.12 4.39 19.55
CA PHE A 37 -0.47 3.42 18.62
C PHE A 37 0.57 2.44 18.06
N VAL A 38 1.78 2.89 17.72
CA VAL A 38 2.86 2.00 17.27
C VAL A 38 3.23 1.01 18.38
N GLU A 39 3.36 1.45 19.63
CA GLU A 39 3.64 0.60 20.78
C GLU A 39 2.49 -0.38 21.03
N LYS A 40 1.25 0.09 21.01
CA LYS A 40 0.04 -0.74 21.17
C LYS A 40 0.00 -1.93 20.20
N TYR A 41 0.40 -1.72 18.94
CA TYR A 41 0.34 -2.74 17.90
C TYR A 41 1.66 -3.46 17.64
N HIS A 42 2.76 -3.11 18.34
CA HIS A 42 4.10 -3.65 18.08
C HIS A 42 4.19 -5.18 18.09
N ASN A 43 3.47 -5.83 19.01
CA ASN A 43 3.43 -7.30 19.16
C ASN A 43 2.10 -7.90 18.70
N SER A 44 1.36 -7.21 17.83
CA SER A 44 0.06 -7.69 17.38
C SER A 44 0.20 -8.96 16.57
N GLN A 45 -0.63 -9.95 16.91
CA GLN A 45 -0.84 -11.13 16.08
C GLN A 45 -1.94 -10.81 15.06
N ILE A 46 -1.79 -11.37 13.86
CA ILE A 46 -2.85 -11.31 12.85
C ILE A 46 -3.79 -12.49 13.07
N ASP A 47 -5.08 -12.22 13.06
CA ASP A 47 -6.11 -13.23 13.13
C ASP A 47 -5.90 -14.32 12.03
N PRO A 48 -5.92 -15.62 12.37
CA PRO A 48 -5.73 -16.70 11.42
C PRO A 48 -6.68 -16.66 10.23
N ASP A 49 -7.94 -16.20 10.43
CA ASP A 49 -8.92 -16.07 9.35
C ASP A 49 -8.51 -14.95 8.38
N ASN A 50 -7.93 -13.86 8.89
CA ASN A 50 -7.38 -12.78 8.04
C ASN A 50 -6.17 -13.27 7.25
N LEU A 51 -5.30 -14.09 7.85
CA LEU A 51 -4.17 -14.71 7.17
C LEU A 51 -4.64 -15.67 6.07
N GLN A 52 -5.70 -16.44 6.31
CA GLN A 52 -6.27 -17.34 5.31
C GLN A 52 -6.91 -16.55 4.17
N ARG A 53 -7.63 -15.45 4.47
CA ARG A 53 -8.24 -14.59 3.45
C ARG A 53 -7.21 -13.90 2.59
N ILE A 54 -6.17 -13.31 3.17
CA ILE A 54 -5.17 -12.56 2.39
C ILE A 54 -4.38 -13.47 1.45
N LYS A 55 -4.13 -14.73 1.80
CA LYS A 55 -3.44 -15.71 0.96
C LYS A 55 -4.11 -15.92 -0.40
N GLN A 56 -5.42 -15.77 -0.48
CA GLN A 56 -6.16 -15.92 -1.75
C GLN A 56 -5.69 -14.91 -2.80
N PHE A 57 -5.14 -13.78 -2.37
CA PHE A 57 -4.69 -12.68 -3.22
C PHE A 57 -3.16 -12.64 -3.42
N ASP A 58 -2.41 -13.61 -2.88
CA ASP A 58 -0.94 -13.63 -2.97
C ASP A 58 -0.42 -13.51 -4.39
N HIS A 59 -1.08 -14.18 -5.35
CA HIS A 59 -0.70 -14.14 -6.76
C HIS A 59 -0.87 -12.74 -7.38
N LEU A 60 -1.92 -12.00 -7.00
CA LEU A 60 -2.16 -10.62 -7.45
C LEU A 60 -1.19 -9.65 -6.77
N ILE A 61 -1.01 -9.79 -5.46
CA ILE A 61 -0.08 -8.95 -4.69
C ILE A 61 1.33 -9.12 -5.24
N THR A 62 1.80 -10.36 -5.41
CA THR A 62 3.12 -10.65 -5.99
C THR A 62 3.27 -10.07 -7.38
N TYR A 63 2.25 -10.20 -8.22
CA TYR A 63 2.27 -9.69 -9.58
C TYR A 63 2.37 -8.16 -9.60
N PHE A 64 1.49 -7.45 -8.89
CA PHE A 64 1.43 -5.99 -8.94
C PHE A 64 2.56 -5.31 -8.15
N THR A 65 3.07 -5.91 -7.09
CA THR A 65 4.24 -5.37 -6.37
C THR A 65 5.55 -5.54 -7.16
N GLY A 66 5.56 -6.39 -8.19
CA GLY A 66 6.72 -6.56 -9.09
C GLY A 66 6.97 -5.38 -10.04
N PHE A 67 6.06 -4.40 -10.12
CA PHE A 67 6.21 -3.24 -10.97
C PHE A 67 6.91 -2.08 -10.27
N ALA A 68 7.85 -1.43 -10.99
CA ALA A 68 8.47 -0.18 -10.55
C ALA A 68 7.68 1.00 -11.14
N TYR A 69 6.70 1.51 -10.39
CA TYR A 69 5.75 2.52 -10.87
C TYR A 69 6.36 3.92 -11.09
N PHE A 70 7.35 4.33 -10.28
CA PHE A 70 7.89 5.70 -10.31
C PHE A 70 9.40 5.77 -10.53
N LYS A 71 10.15 4.82 -9.98
CA LYS A 71 11.61 4.75 -10.16
C LYS A 71 12.05 3.32 -10.43
N PRO A 72 13.02 3.10 -11.34
CA PRO A 72 13.65 1.78 -11.50
C PRO A 72 14.15 1.25 -10.13
N ASN A 73 13.96 -0.03 -9.87
CA ASN A 73 14.35 -0.72 -8.63
C ASN A 73 13.63 -0.28 -7.33
N HIS A 74 12.63 0.60 -7.43
CA HIS A 74 11.76 0.94 -6.31
C HIS A 74 10.43 0.19 -6.44
N ILE A 75 10.34 -0.95 -5.79
CA ILE A 75 9.14 -1.79 -5.74
C ILE A 75 8.45 -1.66 -4.38
N VAL A 76 7.15 -1.86 -4.38
CA VAL A 76 6.36 -1.90 -3.15
C VAL A 76 6.57 -3.26 -2.47
N SER A 77 6.70 -3.27 -1.14
CA SER A 77 6.80 -4.52 -0.39
C SER A 77 5.48 -5.29 -0.42
N PRO A 78 5.46 -6.58 -0.84
CA PRO A 78 4.26 -7.41 -0.76
C PRO A 78 3.70 -7.50 0.67
N ASP A 79 4.57 -7.61 1.67
CA ASP A 79 4.17 -7.71 3.07
C ASP A 79 3.53 -6.41 3.58
N PHE A 80 3.99 -5.25 3.08
CA PHE A 80 3.36 -3.97 3.39
C PHE A 80 1.95 -3.88 2.79
N VAL A 81 1.76 -4.32 1.55
CA VAL A 81 0.43 -4.36 0.91
C VAL A 81 -0.51 -5.29 1.69
N LYS A 82 -0.04 -6.47 2.11
CA LYS A 82 -0.82 -7.40 2.94
C LYS A 82 -1.23 -6.76 4.27
N ALA A 83 -0.28 -6.12 4.94
CA ALA A 83 -0.52 -5.45 6.22
C ALA A 83 -1.58 -4.34 6.08
N LEU A 84 -1.48 -3.52 5.03
CA LEU A 84 -2.46 -2.48 4.74
C LEU A 84 -3.84 -3.06 4.47
N ILE A 85 -3.96 -4.06 3.60
CA ILE A 85 -5.24 -4.71 3.27
C ILE A 85 -5.90 -5.31 4.52
N ILE A 86 -5.14 -5.96 5.38
CA ILE A 86 -5.68 -6.53 6.63
C ILE A 86 -6.14 -5.40 7.57
N ALA A 87 -5.38 -4.31 7.69
CA ALA A 87 -5.73 -3.19 8.53
C ALA A 87 -7.01 -2.47 8.08
N GLU A 88 -7.23 -2.38 6.75
CA GLU A 88 -8.33 -1.65 6.13
C GLU A 88 -9.65 -2.45 6.09
N SER A 89 -9.58 -3.72 5.73
CA SER A 89 -10.79 -4.51 5.46
C SER A 89 -10.79 -5.90 6.08
N SER A 90 -9.75 -6.28 6.85
CA SER A 90 -9.56 -7.68 7.24
C SER A 90 -9.51 -8.64 6.03
N ALA A 91 -9.00 -8.16 4.90
CA ALA A 91 -8.95 -8.85 3.61
C ALA A 91 -10.34 -9.25 3.03
N ASP A 92 -11.37 -8.45 3.31
CA ASP A 92 -12.69 -8.59 2.69
C ASP A 92 -12.79 -7.77 1.39
N PRO A 93 -12.89 -8.42 0.20
CA PRO A 93 -13.00 -7.69 -1.07
C PRO A 93 -14.35 -6.97 -1.24
N LYS A 94 -15.34 -7.26 -0.40
CA LYS A 94 -16.66 -6.62 -0.45
C LYS A 94 -16.86 -5.55 0.62
N ALA A 95 -15.83 -5.25 1.39
CA ALA A 95 -15.89 -4.23 2.42
C ALA A 95 -16.27 -2.86 1.85
N LYS A 96 -17.13 -2.15 2.59
CA LYS A 96 -17.54 -0.79 2.28
C LYS A 96 -17.62 0.04 3.56
N SER A 97 -16.95 1.19 3.59
CA SER A 97 -17.01 2.11 4.73
C SER A 97 -18.19 3.08 4.63
N GLN A 98 -18.47 3.78 5.73
CA GLN A 98 -19.46 4.87 5.77
C GLN A 98 -19.07 6.06 4.85
N LYS A 99 -17.77 6.23 4.57
CA LYS A 99 -17.22 7.25 3.67
C LYS A 99 -17.15 6.78 2.21
N ASP A 100 -17.84 5.68 1.87
CA ASP A 100 -17.89 5.05 0.54
C ASP A 100 -16.53 4.56 0.01
N ALA A 101 -15.55 4.30 0.89
CA ALA A 101 -14.34 3.58 0.55
C ALA A 101 -14.68 2.09 0.35
N ARG A 102 -14.05 1.41 -0.64
CA ARG A 102 -14.47 0.08 -1.09
C ARG A 102 -13.31 -0.88 -1.30
N GLY A 103 -13.62 -2.17 -1.08
CA GLY A 103 -12.77 -3.29 -1.40
C GLY A 103 -11.62 -3.50 -0.41
N LEU A 104 -10.65 -4.31 -0.82
CA LEU A 104 -9.57 -4.81 0.02
C LEU A 104 -8.81 -3.70 0.77
N ALA A 105 -8.43 -2.64 0.10
CA ALA A 105 -7.64 -1.55 0.67
C ALA A 105 -8.45 -0.26 0.90
N GLN A 106 -9.79 -0.34 0.89
CA GLN A 106 -10.69 0.77 1.21
C GLN A 106 -10.38 2.04 0.43
N ILE A 107 -10.35 1.95 -0.90
CA ILE A 107 -10.08 3.09 -1.79
C ILE A 107 -11.39 3.81 -2.11
N THR A 108 -11.39 5.15 -2.06
CA THR A 108 -12.53 5.96 -2.52
C THR A 108 -12.53 6.08 -4.03
N ILE A 109 -13.71 6.28 -4.65
CA ILE A 109 -13.81 6.35 -6.11
C ILE A 109 -13.06 7.56 -6.70
N GLY A 110 -12.97 8.68 -5.98
CA GLY A 110 -12.21 9.85 -6.42
C GLY A 110 -10.72 9.52 -6.57
N THR A 111 -10.10 9.02 -5.50
CA THR A 111 -8.69 8.60 -5.48
C THR A 111 -8.42 7.51 -6.53
N ALA A 112 -9.33 6.55 -6.65
CA ALA A 112 -9.23 5.46 -7.61
C ALA A 112 -9.21 5.95 -9.06
N LYS A 113 -10.07 6.90 -9.42
CA LYS A 113 -10.12 7.47 -10.79
C LYS A 113 -8.84 8.22 -11.16
N GLU A 114 -8.28 8.99 -10.23
CA GLU A 114 -7.00 9.70 -10.45
C GLU A 114 -5.85 8.70 -10.66
N ALA A 115 -5.78 7.66 -9.84
CA ALA A 115 -4.78 6.61 -9.96
C ALA A 115 -4.94 5.81 -11.28
N ALA A 116 -6.18 5.44 -11.63
CA ALA A 116 -6.49 4.71 -12.86
C ALA A 116 -6.12 5.52 -14.11
N LEU A 117 -6.45 6.82 -14.14
CA LEU A 117 -6.07 7.71 -15.24
C LEU A 117 -4.55 7.76 -15.41
N SER A 118 -3.81 7.89 -14.31
CA SER A 118 -2.35 7.90 -14.34
C SER A 118 -1.78 6.56 -14.86
N LEU A 119 -2.36 5.44 -14.45
CA LEU A 119 -1.96 4.10 -14.92
C LEU A 119 -2.23 3.91 -16.42
N VAL A 120 -3.39 4.32 -16.91
CA VAL A 120 -3.73 4.26 -18.35
C VAL A 120 -2.72 5.07 -19.18
N GLN A 121 -2.30 6.23 -18.68
CA GLN A 121 -1.31 7.08 -19.38
C GLN A 121 0.07 6.42 -19.50
N THR A 122 0.40 5.43 -18.68
CA THR A 122 1.68 4.69 -18.80
C THR A 122 1.72 3.78 -20.02
N GLY A 123 0.58 3.41 -20.57
CA GLY A 123 0.46 2.43 -21.66
C GLY A 123 0.85 1.00 -21.28
N VAL A 124 0.99 0.72 -19.98
CA VAL A 124 1.31 -0.63 -19.48
C VAL A 124 0.08 -1.51 -19.50
N ASN A 125 0.16 -2.66 -20.16
CA ASN A 125 -0.92 -3.65 -20.15
C ASN A 125 -0.71 -4.64 -18.99
N PHE A 126 -1.66 -4.67 -18.05
CA PHE A 126 -1.61 -5.55 -16.88
C PHE A 126 -2.39 -6.85 -17.14
N LYS A 127 -1.76 -8.00 -16.91
CA LYS A 127 -2.31 -9.34 -17.20
C LYS A 127 -3.71 -9.59 -16.64
N TYR A 128 -4.02 -9.04 -15.46
CA TYR A 128 -5.28 -9.32 -14.75
C TYR A 128 -6.30 -8.19 -14.84
N ILE A 129 -6.05 -7.19 -15.69
CA ILE A 129 -6.88 -5.98 -15.80
C ILE A 129 -7.36 -5.82 -17.24
N ASP A 130 -8.65 -5.59 -17.39
CA ASP A 130 -9.20 -5.00 -18.61
C ASP A 130 -8.97 -3.48 -18.54
N GLU A 131 -8.15 -2.95 -19.47
CA GLU A 131 -7.83 -1.52 -19.54
C GLU A 131 -9.09 -0.63 -19.65
N ASN A 132 -10.15 -1.13 -20.30
CA ASN A 132 -11.42 -0.40 -20.40
C ASN A 132 -12.07 -0.18 -19.03
N GLN A 133 -11.88 -1.11 -18.08
CA GLN A 133 -12.35 -0.94 -16.71
C GLN A 133 -11.60 0.17 -15.95
N LEU A 134 -10.33 0.41 -16.28
CA LEU A 134 -9.57 1.54 -15.71
C LEU A 134 -9.98 2.86 -16.39
N LYS A 135 -10.26 2.86 -17.69
CA LYS A 135 -10.71 4.05 -18.45
C LYS A 135 -12.09 4.53 -18.02
N ASP A 136 -13.02 3.62 -17.74
CA ASP A 136 -14.38 3.89 -17.25
C ASP A 136 -14.59 3.30 -15.85
N LEU A 137 -13.72 3.70 -14.90
CA LEU A 137 -13.74 3.15 -13.56
C LEU A 137 -15.01 3.55 -12.81
N ARG A 138 -15.78 2.55 -12.37
CA ARG A 138 -17.02 2.70 -11.60
C ARG A 138 -16.80 2.26 -10.14
N PRO A 139 -17.61 2.76 -9.21
CA PRO A 139 -17.47 2.39 -7.80
C PRO A 139 -17.42 0.87 -7.56
N ASP A 140 -18.22 0.09 -8.28
CA ASP A 140 -18.29 -1.36 -8.10
C ASP A 140 -17.08 -2.11 -8.64
N ASN A 141 -16.29 -1.51 -9.54
CA ASN A 141 -15.00 -2.08 -9.95
C ASN A 141 -14.00 -2.15 -8.79
N LEU A 142 -14.17 -1.35 -7.74
CA LEU A 142 -13.30 -1.40 -6.55
C LEU A 142 -13.50 -2.65 -5.70
N TYR A 143 -14.55 -3.42 -5.93
CA TYR A 143 -14.73 -4.75 -5.33
C TYR A 143 -13.98 -5.86 -6.08
N ASP A 144 -13.45 -5.57 -7.28
CA ASP A 144 -12.55 -6.47 -7.99
C ASP A 144 -11.17 -6.46 -7.31
N PRO A 145 -10.69 -7.62 -6.79
CA PRO A 145 -9.39 -7.67 -6.11
C PRO A 145 -8.22 -7.24 -6.98
N ALA A 146 -8.23 -7.55 -8.29
CA ALA A 146 -7.12 -7.20 -9.16
C ALA A 146 -7.03 -5.68 -9.35
N ILE A 147 -8.16 -5.01 -9.59
CA ILE A 147 -8.23 -3.54 -9.71
C ILE A 147 -7.83 -2.89 -8.39
N ASN A 148 -8.40 -3.34 -7.27
CA ASN A 148 -8.14 -2.76 -5.97
C ASN A 148 -6.67 -2.87 -5.56
N ILE A 149 -6.04 -4.04 -5.75
CA ILE A 149 -4.63 -4.27 -5.43
C ILE A 149 -3.71 -3.48 -6.38
N LEU A 150 -3.99 -3.43 -7.69
CA LEU A 150 -3.23 -2.62 -8.63
C LEU A 150 -3.21 -1.15 -8.21
N LEU A 151 -4.40 -0.57 -7.94
CA LEU A 151 -4.52 0.82 -7.50
C LEU A 151 -3.80 1.06 -6.18
N SER A 152 -3.88 0.10 -5.24
CA SER A 152 -3.16 0.17 -3.96
C SER A 152 -1.66 0.21 -4.16
N CYS A 153 -1.10 -0.68 -4.98
CA CYS A 153 0.33 -0.73 -5.26
C CYS A 153 0.81 0.59 -5.92
N PHE A 154 0.04 1.13 -6.85
CA PHE A 154 0.34 2.40 -7.51
C PHE A 154 0.35 3.56 -6.50
N LEU A 155 -0.69 3.69 -5.67
CA LEU A 155 -0.81 4.76 -4.67
C LEU A 155 0.27 4.67 -3.60
N ILE A 156 0.54 3.47 -3.08
CA ILE A 156 1.63 3.25 -2.12
C ILE A 156 2.97 3.66 -2.75
N ALA A 157 3.23 3.26 -4.00
CA ALA A 157 4.45 3.63 -4.70
C ALA A 157 4.56 5.16 -4.90
N LYS A 158 3.43 5.83 -5.24
CA LYS A 158 3.33 7.29 -5.38
C LYS A 158 3.72 7.98 -4.07
N TYR A 159 3.10 7.57 -2.97
CA TYR A 159 3.35 8.18 -1.67
C TYR A 159 4.74 7.85 -1.13
N ASN A 160 5.19 6.63 -1.34
CA ASN A 160 6.54 6.20 -0.96
C ASN A 160 7.62 7.03 -1.69
N TYR A 161 7.41 7.30 -2.98
CA TYR A 161 8.27 8.18 -3.76
C TYR A 161 8.24 9.63 -3.23
N ARG A 162 7.04 10.16 -2.96
CA ARG A 162 6.85 11.54 -2.50
C ARG A 162 7.44 11.79 -1.11
N TYR A 163 7.33 10.82 -0.20
CA TYR A 163 7.74 10.96 1.20
C TYR A 163 9.01 10.19 1.58
N ASN A 164 9.80 9.76 0.58
CA ASN A 164 11.10 9.10 0.79
C ASN A 164 11.05 7.88 1.74
N GLY A 165 9.98 7.10 1.67
CA GLY A 165 9.83 5.88 2.45
C GLY A 165 9.43 6.08 3.91
N LYS A 166 9.07 7.29 4.33
CA LYS A 166 8.55 7.54 5.69
C LYS A 166 7.15 6.99 5.81
N ILE A 167 7.02 5.81 6.43
CA ILE A 167 5.76 5.04 6.50
C ILE A 167 4.63 5.86 7.11
N GLU A 168 4.91 6.63 8.16
CA GLU A 168 3.92 7.48 8.83
C GLU A 168 3.33 8.56 7.90
N LEU A 169 4.13 9.09 6.98
CA LEU A 169 3.65 10.06 5.99
C LEU A 169 2.93 9.39 4.82
N VAL A 170 3.40 8.21 4.40
CA VAL A 170 2.72 7.38 3.39
C VAL A 170 1.31 7.02 3.85
N LEU A 171 1.16 6.57 5.10
CA LEU A 171 -0.13 6.20 5.68
C LEU A 171 -1.00 7.42 6.02
N THR A 172 -0.39 8.56 6.33
CA THR A 172 -1.12 9.83 6.45
C THR A 172 -1.73 10.23 5.10
N ALA A 173 -0.94 10.19 4.02
CA ALA A 173 -1.44 10.49 2.68
C ALA A 173 -2.52 9.50 2.24
N TRP A 174 -2.39 8.24 2.65
CA TRP A 174 -3.37 7.19 2.38
C TRP A 174 -4.72 7.45 3.05
N ASN A 175 -4.71 7.72 4.34
CA ASN A 175 -5.93 7.80 5.16
C ASN A 175 -6.54 9.21 5.20
N ALA A 176 -5.70 10.24 5.42
CA ALA A 176 -6.15 11.63 5.55
C ALA A 176 -6.16 12.39 4.22
N GLY A 177 -5.55 11.82 3.17
CA GLY A 177 -5.42 12.44 1.85
C GLY A 177 -4.08 13.15 1.67
N GLU A 178 -3.61 13.14 0.41
CA GLU A 178 -2.29 13.67 0.04
C GLU A 178 -2.16 15.21 0.12
N ASN A 179 -3.27 15.91 0.30
CA ASN A 179 -3.33 17.37 0.44
C ASN A 179 -3.56 17.82 1.89
N THR A 180 -3.37 16.92 2.85
CA THR A 180 -3.51 17.22 4.28
C THR A 180 -2.39 18.20 4.71
N GLU A 181 -2.74 19.26 5.44
CA GLU A 181 -1.81 20.32 5.88
C GLU A 181 -0.60 19.78 6.65
N SER A 182 -0.80 18.76 7.48
CA SER A 182 0.31 18.12 8.21
C SER A 182 1.42 17.60 7.30
N LEU A 183 1.08 17.13 6.09
CA LEU A 183 2.06 16.65 5.12
C LEU A 183 2.91 17.76 4.51
N GLU A 184 2.38 18.99 4.41
CA GLU A 184 3.17 20.17 4.01
C GLU A 184 4.25 20.46 5.04
N ASN A 185 3.96 20.23 6.31
CA ASN A 185 4.87 20.35 7.43
C ASN A 185 5.75 19.10 7.66
N ASN A 186 5.69 18.11 6.73
CA ASN A 186 6.43 16.87 6.81
C ASN A 186 6.19 16.09 8.11
N SER A 187 4.93 16.13 8.60
CA SER A 187 4.48 15.50 9.85
C SER A 187 3.23 14.64 9.61
N PRO A 188 3.02 13.57 10.37
CA PRO A 188 1.80 12.77 10.27
C PRO A 188 0.58 13.57 10.74
N ALA A 189 -0.59 13.22 10.23
CA ALA A 189 -1.84 13.84 10.70
C ALA A 189 -2.23 13.30 12.07
N SER A 190 -2.55 14.19 12.99
CA SER A 190 -2.98 13.87 14.36
C SER A 190 -4.49 13.57 14.41
N TYR A 191 -4.95 12.67 13.54
CA TYR A 191 -6.32 12.13 13.58
C TYR A 191 -6.30 10.72 14.15
N PHE A 192 -7.15 10.44 15.11
CA PHE A 192 -7.25 9.11 15.74
C PHE A 192 -7.29 7.96 14.72
N GLU A 193 -8.07 8.13 13.65
CA GLU A 193 -8.19 7.14 12.57
C GLU A 193 -6.86 6.90 11.87
N THR A 194 -6.12 7.99 11.54
CA THR A 194 -4.82 7.93 10.86
C THR A 194 -3.74 7.32 11.75
N GLU A 195 -3.65 7.77 13.00
CA GLU A 195 -2.66 7.27 13.97
C GLU A 195 -2.90 5.79 14.29
N ASN A 196 -4.16 5.38 14.43
CA ASN A 196 -4.54 3.98 14.63
C ASN A 196 -4.19 3.13 13.41
N LEU A 197 -4.40 3.63 12.18
CA LEU A 197 -4.00 2.93 10.95
C LEU A 197 -2.48 2.77 10.89
N ILE A 198 -1.71 3.83 11.18
CA ILE A 198 -0.25 3.78 11.22
C ILE A 198 0.22 2.68 12.17
N GLY A 199 -0.32 2.65 13.39
CA GLY A 199 0.02 1.62 14.38
C GLY A 199 -0.30 0.21 13.89
N LYS A 200 -1.51 -0.03 13.40
CA LYS A 200 -1.96 -1.35 12.89
C LYS A 200 -1.09 -1.84 11.73
N VAL A 201 -0.91 -1.00 10.70
CA VAL A 201 -0.12 -1.39 9.52
C VAL A 201 1.32 -1.69 9.91
N ASN A 202 1.93 -0.86 10.79
CA ASN A 202 3.27 -1.12 11.29
C ASN A 202 3.35 -2.46 12.03
N GLY A 203 2.43 -2.74 12.94
CA GLY A 203 2.41 -4.01 13.70
C GLY A 203 2.23 -5.23 12.78
N TYR A 204 1.29 -5.17 11.84
CA TYR A 204 1.06 -6.27 10.89
C TYR A 204 2.22 -6.44 9.89
N TYR A 205 2.86 -5.35 9.49
CA TYR A 205 4.04 -5.43 8.63
C TYR A 205 5.20 -6.09 9.35
N LEU A 206 5.46 -5.75 10.62
CA LEU A 206 6.45 -6.43 11.47
C LEU A 206 6.11 -7.91 11.64
N TYR A 207 4.84 -8.26 11.85
CA TYR A 207 4.41 -9.65 11.90
C TYR A 207 4.82 -10.43 10.65
N PHE A 208 4.55 -9.90 9.44
CA PHE A 208 4.94 -10.58 8.20
C PHE A 208 6.46 -10.68 8.04
N LEU A 209 7.22 -9.67 8.44
CA LEU A 209 8.68 -9.70 8.37
C LEU A 209 9.28 -10.78 9.27
N ASN A 210 8.71 -10.99 10.46
CA ASN A 210 9.19 -11.93 11.46
C ASN A 210 8.73 -13.39 11.22
N ASN A 211 7.73 -13.61 10.36
CA ASN A 211 7.14 -14.93 10.10
C ASN A 211 7.31 -15.38 8.62
N ARG A 212 8.37 -14.95 7.97
CA ARG A 212 8.76 -15.36 6.60
C ARG A 212 9.27 -16.79 6.56
#